data_84bed6ee8371b0f7cb626d6b25128567
#
_entry.id   84bed6ee8371b0f7cb626d6b25128567
#
_cell.length_a   1.000
_cell.length_b   1.000
_cell.length_c   1.000
_cell.angle_alpha   90.00
_cell.angle_beta   90.00
_cell.angle_gamma   90.00
#
_symmetry.space_group_name_H-M   'P 1'
#
loop_
_entity.id
_entity.type
_entity.pdbx_description
1 polymer ?
#
loop_
_entity_poly.entity_id
_entity_poly.type
_entity_poly.pdbx_seq_one_letter_code
_entity_poly.pdbx_strand_id
1 'polypeptide(L)'
;MKQKNKMLSTHGIKTLFETRLTQLTSLASESQDETAFKNKLNDYLLSGPIYNPTAARQIKRLIDNDGKTIYEASTEQEIKIETISLLWKFLTNRIINEEISVDLWIDLYHQFDRLYHEEEELPDEKQVQQWMKRWPSGLNEDVRAIRRQNKERIISLLIQKIENRHAPSSRYLFPEGSTEEDKRRLVCQWWNEARFHLAMAVKSPTELNRMLGNSLSEETLQLYHKARKKGMPVFITPYYLSLLNPTGKGYDDEAIRSYILYSSQLVETYGNIHAWEKEDAVEDGKPNAAGWLLPDGHNIHRRYPDVAILIPDSMGRACGGLCASCQRMYDFQSERLNFNFEELKPKESWDKRLRKLMEYFENDTQLRDILITGGDALMSQNKTLRNILEAVYKMAVRKRNANLQRAEGEKYAELQRVRLGSRLPVYLPMRINDELLEILREFKEKASAVGVSQFLIQTHFQTPLEVTPEAREAIRKILAAGWTITNQLVYNAVSYTHLTL
;
A
#
# COMPACT_ATOMS: atom_id res chain seq x y z
N MET A 1 -1.63 16.35 22.00
CA MET A 1 -1.06 15.00 22.13
C MET A 1 -1.63 14.17 23.29
N LYS A 2 -1.81 14.69 24.52
CA LYS A 2 -2.40 13.92 25.64
C LYS A 2 -3.87 13.48 25.46
N GLN A 3 -4.65 14.16 24.61
CA GLN A 3 -6.06 13.82 24.38
C GLN A 3 -6.24 12.67 23.36
N LYS A 4 -5.36 12.54 22.36
CA LYS A 4 -5.39 11.43 21.39
C LYS A 4 -5.09 10.05 22.03
N ASN A 5 -4.22 9.99 23.03
CA ASN A 5 -3.90 8.72 23.71
C ASN A 5 -5.04 8.17 24.58
N LYS A 6 -5.99 9.00 24.99
CA LYS A 6 -7.16 8.52 25.76
C LYS A 6 -8.19 7.77 24.89
N MET A 7 -8.31 8.10 23.60
CA MET A 7 -9.24 7.42 22.69
C MET A 7 -8.80 5.99 22.33
N LEU A 8 -7.52 5.69 22.41
CA LEU A 8 -6.96 4.40 22.00
C LEU A 8 -7.07 3.29 23.06
N SER A 9 -7.88 3.48 24.09
CA SER A 9 -8.16 2.46 25.09
C SER A 9 -9.65 2.25 25.27
N THR A 10 -10.06 1.02 25.58
CA THR A 10 -11.46 0.66 25.84
C THR A 10 -12.09 1.55 26.91
N HIS A 11 -11.35 1.88 27.96
CA HIS A 11 -11.81 2.79 29.00
C HIS A 11 -11.94 4.24 28.50
N GLY A 12 -10.99 4.70 27.68
CA GLY A 12 -11.02 6.07 27.12
C GLY A 12 -12.18 6.29 26.16
N ILE A 13 -12.46 5.33 25.27
CA ILE A 13 -13.59 5.43 24.34
C ILE A 13 -14.92 5.33 25.09
N LYS A 14 -15.01 4.50 26.12
CA LYS A 14 -16.19 4.43 26.97
C LYS A 14 -16.52 5.76 27.65
N THR A 15 -15.53 6.43 28.20
CA THR A 15 -15.69 7.78 28.78
C THR A 15 -16.21 8.79 27.73
N LEU A 16 -15.84 8.64 26.46
CA LEU A 16 -16.36 9.47 25.37
C LEU A 16 -17.85 9.21 25.11
N PHE A 17 -18.29 7.95 25.06
CA PHE A 17 -19.71 7.63 24.97
C PHE A 17 -20.47 8.24 26.13
N GLU A 18 -20.01 8.09 27.36
CA GLU A 18 -20.68 8.60 28.59
C GLU A 18 -20.72 10.12 28.63
N THR A 19 -19.73 10.83 28.13
CA THR A 19 -19.63 12.30 28.24
C THR A 19 -20.14 13.04 27.00
N ARG A 20 -20.12 12.44 25.82
CA ARG A 20 -20.49 13.09 24.55
C ARG A 20 -21.78 12.54 23.94
N LEU A 21 -22.06 11.26 24.15
CA LEU A 21 -23.25 10.58 23.63
C LEU A 21 -24.18 10.18 24.76
N THR A 22 -24.47 11.13 25.64
CA THR A 22 -25.26 10.93 26.90
C THR A 22 -26.63 10.34 26.62
N GLN A 23 -27.30 10.74 25.55
CA GLN A 23 -28.60 10.19 25.17
C GLN A 23 -28.52 8.70 24.81
N LEU A 24 -27.49 8.29 24.03
CA LEU A 24 -27.28 6.89 23.72
C LEU A 24 -27.01 6.04 24.95
N THR A 25 -26.18 6.54 25.86
CA THR A 25 -25.91 5.85 27.14
C THR A 25 -27.11 5.76 28.04
N SER A 26 -28.00 6.79 28.07
CA SER A 26 -29.29 6.76 28.77
C SER A 26 -30.20 5.68 28.19
N LEU A 27 -30.39 5.67 26.88
CA LEU A 27 -31.18 4.61 26.18
C LEU A 27 -30.67 3.20 26.50
N ALA A 28 -29.36 3.03 26.56
CA ALA A 28 -28.77 1.74 26.89
C ALA A 28 -29.02 1.32 28.34
N SER A 29 -28.83 2.24 29.28
CA SER A 29 -29.03 2.00 30.74
C SER A 29 -30.48 1.74 31.11
N GLU A 30 -31.42 2.38 30.41
CA GLU A 30 -32.86 2.24 30.60
C GLU A 30 -33.46 1.00 29.92
N SER A 31 -32.65 0.28 29.16
CA SER A 31 -33.10 -0.92 28.44
C SER A 31 -32.80 -2.20 29.21
N GLN A 32 -33.83 -3.02 29.40
CA GLN A 32 -33.72 -4.28 30.15
C GLN A 32 -32.90 -5.34 29.41
N ASP A 33 -32.98 -5.33 28.10
CA ASP A 33 -32.29 -6.27 27.19
C ASP A 33 -31.93 -5.61 25.86
N GLU A 34 -31.24 -6.36 25.00
CA GLU A 34 -30.78 -5.93 23.69
C GLU A 34 -31.95 -5.56 22.76
N THR A 35 -33.09 -6.24 22.86
CA THR A 35 -34.27 -5.98 22.03
C THR A 35 -34.92 -4.65 22.44
N ALA A 36 -35.06 -4.41 23.73
CA ALA A 36 -35.55 -3.15 24.24
C ALA A 36 -34.67 -1.96 23.85
N PHE A 37 -33.34 -2.16 23.88
CA PHE A 37 -32.41 -1.15 23.41
C PHE A 37 -32.57 -0.84 21.92
N LYS A 38 -32.66 -1.85 21.06
CA LYS A 38 -32.88 -1.68 19.61
C LYS A 38 -34.18 -0.92 19.32
N ASN A 39 -35.26 -1.24 20.02
CA ASN A 39 -36.55 -0.57 19.85
C ASN A 39 -36.46 0.90 20.25
N LYS A 40 -35.93 1.19 21.43
CA LYS A 40 -35.73 2.58 21.88
C LYS A 40 -34.82 3.38 20.97
N LEU A 41 -33.76 2.74 20.44
CA LEU A 41 -32.84 3.36 19.49
C LEU A 41 -33.54 3.67 18.16
N ASN A 42 -34.38 2.76 17.64
CA ASN A 42 -35.20 3.02 16.47
C ASN A 42 -36.15 4.20 16.68
N ASP A 43 -36.87 4.25 17.82
CA ASP A 43 -37.77 5.35 18.15
C ASP A 43 -37.01 6.67 18.24
N TYR A 44 -35.81 6.64 18.81
CA TYR A 44 -34.95 7.81 18.89
C TYR A 44 -34.48 8.29 17.50
N LEU A 45 -34.14 7.37 16.59
CA LEU A 45 -33.77 7.73 15.20
C LEU A 45 -34.95 8.34 14.41
N LEU A 46 -36.19 8.06 14.79
CA LEU A 46 -37.39 8.61 14.14
C LEU A 46 -37.85 9.94 14.72
N SER A 47 -37.65 10.19 16.00
CA SER A 47 -38.24 11.31 16.75
C SER A 47 -37.24 12.21 17.49
N GLY A 48 -35.97 11.79 17.57
CA GLY A 48 -34.92 12.53 18.27
C GLY A 48 -34.36 13.70 17.49
N PRO A 49 -33.55 14.56 18.11
CA PRO A 49 -32.88 15.67 17.45
C PRO A 49 -31.71 15.19 16.63
N ILE A 50 -31.98 14.80 15.37
CA ILE A 50 -30.99 14.28 14.44
C ILE A 50 -30.68 15.34 13.39
N TYR A 51 -29.41 15.70 13.27
CA TYR A 51 -28.92 16.68 12.31
C TYR A 51 -28.38 16.03 11.03
N ASN A 52 -28.07 14.70 11.06
CA ASN A 52 -27.49 13.97 9.92
C ASN A 52 -28.36 12.75 9.54
N PRO A 53 -29.27 12.91 8.55
CA PRO A 53 -30.14 11.84 8.09
C PRO A 53 -29.37 10.65 7.49
N THR A 54 -28.18 10.88 6.91
CA THR A 54 -27.36 9.82 6.35
C THR A 54 -26.76 8.94 7.45
N ALA A 55 -26.26 9.55 8.53
CA ALA A 55 -25.81 8.80 9.71
C ALA A 55 -26.94 7.98 10.33
N ALA A 56 -28.15 8.58 10.45
CA ALA A 56 -29.32 7.87 10.94
C ALA A 56 -29.68 6.64 10.10
N ARG A 57 -29.67 6.76 8.75
CA ARG A 57 -29.89 5.62 7.86
C ARG A 57 -28.84 4.52 8.00
N GLN A 58 -27.58 4.87 8.23
CA GLN A 58 -26.52 3.90 8.44
C GLN A 58 -26.70 3.15 9.76
N ILE A 59 -27.00 3.85 10.85
CA ILE A 59 -27.30 3.23 12.15
C ILE A 59 -28.54 2.34 12.06
N LYS A 60 -29.59 2.81 11.37
CA LYS A 60 -30.78 1.99 11.13
C LYS A 60 -30.44 0.66 10.43
N ARG A 61 -29.53 0.68 9.44
CA ARG A 61 -29.06 -0.57 8.80
C ARG A 61 -28.33 -1.49 9.78
N LEU A 62 -27.54 -0.95 10.72
CA LEU A 62 -26.89 -1.76 11.74
C LEU A 62 -27.94 -2.43 12.64
N ILE A 63 -28.99 -1.68 13.06
CA ILE A 63 -30.09 -2.23 13.86
C ILE A 63 -30.83 -3.32 13.10
N ASP A 64 -31.21 -3.08 11.85
CA ASP A 64 -32.01 -3.99 11.03
C ASP A 64 -31.29 -5.30 10.69
N ASN A 65 -29.96 -5.31 10.73
CA ASN A 65 -29.16 -6.49 10.48
C ASN A 65 -28.66 -7.18 11.76
N ASP A 66 -28.78 -6.56 12.89
CA ASP A 66 -28.32 -7.13 14.16
C ASP A 66 -29.18 -8.34 14.56
N GLY A 67 -28.53 -9.47 14.79
CA GLY A 67 -29.14 -10.78 15.04
C GLY A 67 -29.28 -11.68 13.80
N LYS A 68 -29.01 -11.17 12.58
CA LYS A 68 -29.03 -11.98 11.37
C LYS A 68 -27.75 -12.79 11.22
N THR A 69 -27.87 -13.96 10.66
CA THR A 69 -26.75 -14.81 10.27
C THR A 69 -26.45 -14.60 8.80
N ILE A 70 -25.19 -14.41 8.46
CA ILE A 70 -24.70 -14.33 7.09
C ILE A 70 -23.62 -15.39 6.86
N TYR A 71 -23.56 -15.91 5.64
CA TYR A 71 -22.45 -16.76 5.22
C TYR A 71 -21.29 -15.91 4.74
N GLU A 72 -20.15 -16.02 5.40
CA GLU A 72 -18.93 -15.36 4.99
C GLU A 72 -18.09 -16.28 4.11
N ALA A 73 -17.98 -15.93 2.82
CA ALA A 73 -17.32 -16.78 1.82
C ALA A 73 -15.81 -16.93 2.03
N SER A 74 -15.15 -15.98 2.72
CA SER A 74 -13.71 -16.05 2.96
C SER A 74 -13.31 -17.05 4.05
N THR A 75 -14.19 -17.25 5.03
CA THR A 75 -13.98 -18.19 6.14
C THR A 75 -14.82 -19.45 6.00
N GLU A 76 -15.72 -19.50 5.00
CA GLU A 76 -16.71 -20.58 4.80
C GLU A 76 -17.55 -20.87 6.06
N GLN A 77 -17.85 -19.83 6.83
CA GLN A 77 -18.57 -19.93 8.10
C GLN A 77 -19.84 -19.07 8.10
N GLU A 78 -20.83 -19.50 8.85
CA GLU A 78 -21.96 -18.66 9.20
C GLU A 78 -21.56 -17.73 10.36
N ILE A 79 -21.70 -16.42 10.13
CA ILE A 79 -21.39 -15.38 11.12
C ILE A 79 -22.67 -14.68 11.51
N LYS A 80 -22.90 -14.56 12.81
CA LYS A 80 -24.00 -13.78 13.37
C LYS A 80 -23.58 -12.32 13.55
N ILE A 81 -24.37 -11.40 13.00
CA ILE A 81 -24.16 -9.96 13.16
C ILE A 81 -24.71 -9.55 14.53
N GLU A 82 -23.85 -9.04 15.41
CA GLU A 82 -24.23 -8.62 16.78
C GLU A 82 -23.74 -7.22 17.13
N THR A 83 -23.59 -6.33 16.16
CA THR A 83 -22.96 -5.00 16.32
C THR A 83 -23.68 -4.13 17.35
N ILE A 84 -25.01 -4.02 17.28
CA ILE A 84 -25.82 -3.21 18.19
C ILE A 84 -25.99 -3.91 19.55
N SER A 85 -26.14 -5.22 19.53
CA SER A 85 -26.17 -6.05 20.74
C SER A 85 -24.88 -5.93 21.55
N LEU A 86 -23.73 -5.98 20.87
CA LEU A 86 -22.42 -5.76 21.48
C LEU A 86 -22.27 -4.34 22.03
N LEU A 87 -22.74 -3.32 21.30
CA LEU A 87 -22.72 -1.94 21.77
C LEU A 87 -23.51 -1.78 23.07
N TRP A 88 -24.71 -2.36 23.15
CA TRP A 88 -25.51 -2.34 24.38
C TRP A 88 -24.76 -2.99 25.55
N LYS A 89 -24.19 -4.18 25.34
CA LYS A 89 -23.38 -4.87 26.35
C LYS A 89 -22.18 -4.04 26.79
N PHE A 90 -21.54 -3.36 25.86
CA PHE A 90 -20.39 -2.47 26.13
C PHE A 90 -20.82 -1.28 27.01
N LEU A 91 -21.89 -0.58 26.63
CA LEU A 91 -22.38 0.59 27.37
C LEU A 91 -22.90 0.22 28.76
N THR A 92 -23.49 -0.96 28.94
CA THR A 92 -24.04 -1.45 30.21
C THR A 92 -23.05 -2.27 31.06
N ASN A 93 -21.76 -2.32 30.71
CA ASN A 93 -20.72 -3.12 31.42
C ASN A 93 -20.99 -4.63 31.47
N ARG A 94 -21.63 -5.18 30.45
CA ARG A 94 -21.95 -6.61 30.35
C ARG A 94 -21.01 -7.39 29.41
N ILE A 95 -20.01 -6.72 28.82
CA ILE A 95 -18.97 -7.39 28.04
C ILE A 95 -17.95 -7.98 28.99
N ILE A 96 -17.75 -9.29 28.88
CA ILE A 96 -16.77 -10.05 29.64
C ILE A 96 -15.54 -10.38 28.76
N ASN A 97 -15.63 -10.15 27.44
CA ASN A 97 -14.62 -10.61 26.48
C ASN A 97 -13.63 -9.49 26.13
N GLU A 98 -12.37 -9.66 26.52
CA GLU A 98 -11.26 -8.75 26.20
C GLU A 98 -10.78 -8.84 24.74
N GLU A 99 -11.34 -9.76 23.95
CA GLU A 99 -10.93 -10.00 22.57
C GLU A 99 -11.49 -9.00 21.54
N ILE A 100 -12.44 -8.16 21.94
CA ILE A 100 -13.03 -7.17 21.03
C ILE A 100 -12.08 -5.99 20.88
N SER A 101 -11.66 -5.72 19.64
CA SER A 101 -10.79 -4.60 19.32
C SER A 101 -11.40 -3.27 19.71
N VAL A 102 -10.59 -2.38 20.28
CA VAL A 102 -10.99 -1.00 20.58
C VAL A 102 -11.45 -0.23 19.33
N ASP A 103 -10.99 -0.62 18.15
CA ASP A 103 -11.34 0.01 16.87
C ASP A 103 -12.84 -0.07 16.59
N LEU A 104 -13.50 -1.19 16.92
CA LEU A 104 -14.95 -1.30 16.79
C LEU A 104 -15.68 -0.20 17.58
N TRP A 105 -15.24 0.05 18.80
CA TRP A 105 -15.86 1.06 19.68
C TRP A 105 -15.59 2.48 19.19
N ILE A 106 -14.41 2.72 18.62
CA ILE A 106 -14.05 4.00 18.00
C ILE A 106 -14.93 4.25 16.79
N ASP A 107 -15.09 3.26 15.91
CA ASP A 107 -15.92 3.37 14.71
C ASP A 107 -17.39 3.62 15.07
N LEU A 108 -17.92 2.87 16.04
CA LEU A 108 -19.29 3.07 16.51
C LEU A 108 -19.46 4.45 17.17
N TYR A 109 -18.48 4.89 17.98
CA TYR A 109 -18.53 6.24 18.55
C TYR A 109 -18.65 7.29 17.45
N HIS A 110 -17.77 7.28 16.46
CA HIS A 110 -17.84 8.24 15.36
C HIS A 110 -19.13 8.13 14.55
N GLN A 111 -19.65 6.92 14.34
CA GLN A 111 -20.90 6.73 13.63
C GLN A 111 -22.09 7.34 14.37
N PHE A 112 -22.17 7.22 15.72
CA PHE A 112 -23.21 7.83 16.53
C PHE A 112 -22.98 9.33 16.76
N ASP A 113 -21.76 9.79 16.92
CA ASP A 113 -21.41 11.21 17.06
C ASP A 113 -21.88 12.02 15.85
N ARG A 114 -21.79 11.45 14.65
CA ARG A 114 -22.27 12.08 13.39
C ARG A 114 -23.78 12.40 13.42
N LEU A 115 -24.59 11.75 14.24
CA LEU A 115 -26.02 12.10 14.35
C LEU A 115 -26.26 13.56 14.76
N TYR A 116 -25.32 14.12 15.51
CA TYR A 116 -25.42 15.45 16.13
C TYR A 116 -24.68 16.53 15.34
N HIS A 117 -24.10 16.17 14.20
CA HIS A 117 -23.41 17.10 13.31
C HIS A 117 -24.15 17.19 11.98
N GLU A 118 -24.21 18.39 11.41
CA GLU A 118 -24.75 18.58 10.07
C GLU A 118 -23.97 17.72 9.06
N GLU A 119 -24.65 17.29 7.99
CA GLU A 119 -23.95 16.63 6.88
C GLU A 119 -22.90 17.60 6.35
N GLU A 120 -21.68 17.11 6.18
CA GLU A 120 -20.65 17.88 5.48
C GLU A 120 -21.14 18.16 4.05
N GLU A 121 -21.28 19.42 3.71
CA GLU A 121 -21.58 19.81 2.34
C GLU A 121 -20.46 19.30 1.42
N LEU A 122 -20.85 18.61 0.34
CA LEU A 122 -19.89 18.26 -0.69
C LEU A 122 -19.25 19.56 -1.23
N PRO A 123 -17.92 19.60 -1.39
CA PRO A 123 -17.24 20.79 -1.86
C PRO A 123 -17.78 21.18 -3.23
N ASP A 124 -18.04 22.46 -3.39
CA ASP A 124 -18.43 23.02 -4.69
C ASP A 124 -17.24 23.04 -5.66
N GLU A 125 -17.53 23.25 -6.96
CA GLU A 125 -16.49 23.28 -7.99
C GLU A 125 -15.40 24.33 -7.70
N LYS A 126 -15.76 25.47 -7.10
CA LYS A 126 -14.80 26.54 -6.77
C LYS A 126 -13.86 26.13 -5.64
N GLN A 127 -14.38 25.44 -4.62
CA GLN A 127 -13.58 24.89 -3.53
C GLN A 127 -12.62 23.82 -4.05
N VAL A 128 -13.11 22.90 -4.90
CA VAL A 128 -12.26 21.88 -5.53
C VAL A 128 -11.17 22.54 -6.37
N GLN A 129 -11.50 23.56 -7.20
CA GLN A 129 -10.51 24.29 -7.98
C GLN A 129 -9.48 25.02 -7.11
N GLN A 130 -9.88 25.58 -5.95
CA GLN A 130 -8.95 26.20 -5.01
C GLN A 130 -8.01 25.16 -4.40
N TRP A 131 -8.52 23.98 -4.02
CA TRP A 131 -7.70 22.88 -3.53
C TRP A 131 -6.72 22.36 -4.58
N MET A 132 -7.17 22.21 -5.84
CA MET A 132 -6.28 21.85 -6.96
C MET A 132 -5.16 22.85 -7.18
N LYS A 133 -5.41 24.15 -6.98
CA LYS A 133 -4.36 25.19 -7.05
C LYS A 133 -3.37 25.07 -5.88
N ARG A 134 -3.85 24.74 -4.69
CA ARG A 134 -2.99 24.54 -3.50
C ARG A 134 -2.07 23.35 -3.66
N TRP A 135 -2.54 22.27 -4.29
CA TRP A 135 -1.76 21.05 -4.55
C TRP A 135 -1.63 20.78 -6.04
N PRO A 136 -0.71 21.49 -6.70
CA PRO A 136 -0.53 21.35 -8.14
C PRO A 136 -0.04 19.94 -8.50
N SER A 137 -0.31 19.52 -9.72
CA SER A 137 0.25 18.29 -10.25
C SER A 137 1.75 18.44 -10.56
N GLY A 138 2.46 17.32 -10.66
CA GLY A 138 3.84 17.28 -11.13
C GLY A 138 4.03 17.75 -12.58
N LEU A 139 2.94 17.99 -13.31
CA LEU A 139 2.93 18.56 -14.67
C LEU A 139 2.84 20.10 -14.67
N ASN A 140 2.53 20.71 -13.52
CA ASN A 140 2.49 22.16 -13.41
C ASN A 140 3.87 22.75 -13.73
N GLU A 141 3.91 23.86 -14.52
CA GLU A 141 5.19 24.40 -14.99
C GLU A 141 6.06 24.99 -13.88
N ASP A 142 5.45 25.61 -12.87
CA ASP A 142 6.20 26.13 -11.72
C ASP A 142 6.85 25.01 -10.91
N VAL A 143 6.11 23.91 -10.70
CA VAL A 143 6.65 22.69 -10.05
C VAL A 143 7.80 22.12 -10.87
N ARG A 144 7.62 22.03 -12.19
CA ARG A 144 8.65 21.52 -13.11
C ARG A 144 9.90 22.40 -13.12
N ALA A 145 9.75 23.73 -13.04
CA ALA A 145 10.85 24.66 -13.00
C ALA A 145 11.70 24.46 -11.73
N ILE A 146 11.09 24.34 -10.56
CA ILE A 146 11.77 24.04 -9.29
C ILE A 146 12.47 22.68 -9.36
N ARG A 147 11.81 21.67 -9.90
CA ARG A 147 12.38 20.32 -10.04
C ARG A 147 13.53 20.26 -11.02
N ARG A 148 13.50 21.03 -12.11
CA ARG A 148 14.65 21.16 -13.02
C ARG A 148 15.87 21.70 -12.28
N GLN A 149 15.73 22.76 -11.49
CA GLN A 149 16.85 23.30 -10.69
C GLN A 149 17.37 22.27 -9.67
N ASN A 150 16.48 21.56 -8.99
CA ASN A 150 16.84 20.52 -8.04
C ASN A 150 17.57 19.35 -8.74
N LYS A 151 17.09 18.90 -9.89
CA LYS A 151 17.74 17.88 -10.72
C LYS A 151 19.16 18.29 -11.12
N GLU A 152 19.35 19.53 -11.58
CA GLU A 152 20.66 20.06 -11.96
C GLU A 152 21.64 20.04 -10.80
N ARG A 153 21.21 20.44 -9.61
CA ARG A 153 22.01 20.36 -8.40
C ARG A 153 22.38 18.91 -8.05
N ILE A 154 21.41 17.99 -8.15
CA ILE A 154 21.66 16.56 -7.89
C ILE A 154 22.64 15.98 -8.91
N ILE A 155 22.54 16.33 -10.20
CA ILE A 155 23.48 15.90 -11.24
C ILE A 155 24.90 16.33 -10.88
N SER A 156 25.12 17.57 -10.45
CA SER A 156 26.44 18.03 -10.03
C SER A 156 27.00 17.26 -8.84
N LEU A 157 26.14 16.90 -7.88
CA LEU A 157 26.53 16.06 -6.74
C LEU A 157 26.82 14.61 -7.15
N LEU A 158 26.12 14.09 -8.16
CA LEU A 158 26.38 12.75 -8.69
C LEU A 158 27.71 12.69 -9.46
N ILE A 159 28.07 13.75 -10.21
CA ILE A 159 29.39 13.84 -10.84
C ILE A 159 30.49 13.71 -9.78
N GLN A 160 30.43 14.51 -8.71
CA GLN A 160 31.38 14.43 -7.60
C GLN A 160 31.38 13.04 -6.93
N LYS A 161 30.20 12.42 -6.77
CA LYS A 161 30.10 11.08 -6.19
C LYS A 161 30.78 10.02 -7.07
N ILE A 162 30.65 10.12 -8.40
CA ILE A 162 31.26 9.18 -9.35
C ILE A 162 32.77 9.37 -9.38
N GLU A 163 33.27 10.60 -9.41
CA GLU A 163 34.71 10.94 -9.36
C GLU A 163 35.43 10.41 -8.12
N ASN A 164 34.75 10.53 -6.97
CA ASN A 164 35.29 10.06 -5.70
C ASN A 164 35.15 8.55 -5.49
N ARG A 165 34.60 7.82 -6.47
CA ARG A 165 34.31 6.40 -6.34
C ARG A 165 35.50 5.56 -6.81
N HIS A 166 36.24 5.01 -5.87
CA HIS A 166 37.34 4.08 -6.15
C HIS A 166 36.82 2.65 -6.42
N ALA A 167 36.00 2.47 -7.44
CA ALA A 167 35.48 1.17 -7.81
C ALA A 167 35.67 0.93 -9.33
N PRO A 168 36.82 0.39 -9.77
CA PRO A 168 37.15 0.22 -11.19
C PRO A 168 36.18 -0.73 -11.94
N SER A 169 35.43 -1.54 -11.23
CA SER A 169 34.39 -2.45 -11.81
C SER A 169 33.02 -1.77 -11.96
N SER A 170 32.91 -0.49 -11.66
CA SER A 170 31.63 0.24 -11.79
C SER A 170 31.30 0.46 -13.27
N ARG A 171 30.05 0.20 -13.65
CA ARG A 171 29.52 0.54 -14.98
C ARG A 171 29.52 2.05 -15.26
N TYR A 172 29.37 2.86 -14.21
CA TYR A 172 29.22 4.31 -14.30
C TYR A 172 30.53 4.98 -13.86
N LEU A 173 31.44 5.13 -14.80
CA LEU A 173 32.73 5.79 -14.66
C LEU A 173 32.93 6.79 -15.81
N PHE A 174 33.62 7.87 -15.53
CA PHE A 174 34.01 8.80 -16.58
C PHE A 174 35.27 8.29 -17.29
N PRO A 175 35.31 8.38 -18.64
CA PRO A 175 36.54 8.15 -19.37
C PRO A 175 37.65 9.11 -18.91
N GLU A 176 38.88 8.65 -19.00
CA GLU A 176 40.05 9.49 -18.69
C GLU A 176 40.09 10.71 -19.61
N GLY A 177 40.40 11.90 -19.06
CA GLY A 177 40.39 13.15 -19.81
C GLY A 177 39.01 13.77 -20.07
N SER A 178 37.92 13.22 -19.52
CA SER A 178 36.58 13.81 -19.67
C SER A 178 36.51 15.22 -19.09
N THR A 179 36.01 16.17 -19.89
CA THR A 179 35.70 17.53 -19.42
C THR A 179 34.48 17.54 -18.51
N GLU A 180 34.27 18.64 -17.77
CA GLU A 180 33.04 18.79 -16.94
C GLU A 180 31.75 18.70 -17.78
N GLU A 181 31.77 19.19 -19.01
CA GLU A 181 30.65 19.10 -19.94
C GLU A 181 30.41 17.67 -20.38
N ASP A 182 31.46 16.89 -20.66
CA ASP A 182 31.35 15.47 -20.99
C ASP A 182 30.78 14.67 -19.84
N LYS A 183 31.25 14.89 -18.61
CA LYS A 183 30.75 14.24 -17.39
C LYS A 183 29.25 14.54 -17.21
N ARG A 184 28.87 15.81 -17.35
CA ARG A 184 27.47 16.22 -17.25
C ARG A 184 26.60 15.57 -18.31
N ARG A 185 27.05 15.55 -19.57
CA ARG A 185 26.35 14.87 -20.67
C ARG A 185 26.15 13.39 -20.38
N LEU A 186 27.18 12.69 -19.91
CA LEU A 186 27.09 11.28 -19.53
C LEU A 186 26.10 11.04 -18.39
N VAL A 187 26.14 11.84 -17.32
CA VAL A 187 25.18 11.70 -16.21
C VAL A 187 23.76 11.98 -16.68
N CYS A 188 23.53 12.94 -17.56
CA CYS A 188 22.22 13.19 -18.16
C CYS A 188 21.72 12.02 -19.03
N GLN A 189 22.63 11.32 -19.74
CA GLN A 189 22.29 10.10 -20.47
C GLN A 189 21.93 8.98 -19.50
N TRP A 190 22.76 8.72 -18.49
CA TRP A 190 22.54 7.70 -17.48
C TRP A 190 21.30 7.95 -16.64
N TRP A 191 20.87 9.22 -16.50
CA TRP A 191 19.63 9.57 -15.79
C TRP A 191 18.41 8.87 -16.35
N ASN A 192 18.43 8.47 -17.61
CA ASN A 192 17.34 7.73 -18.26
C ASN A 192 17.41 6.21 -18.02
N GLU A 193 18.40 5.75 -17.25
CA GLU A 193 18.58 4.33 -16.91
C GLU A 193 18.13 4.05 -15.47
N ALA A 194 17.18 3.13 -15.28
CA ALA A 194 16.76 2.71 -13.95
C ALA A 194 17.93 2.19 -13.10
N ARG A 195 18.85 1.45 -13.70
CA ARG A 195 20.04 0.91 -13.04
C ARG A 195 20.95 2.00 -12.51
N PHE A 196 21.04 3.13 -13.17
CA PHE A 196 21.81 4.28 -12.69
C PHE A 196 21.26 4.80 -11.37
N HIS A 197 19.94 5.02 -11.31
CA HIS A 197 19.30 5.50 -10.09
C HIS A 197 19.44 4.52 -8.93
N LEU A 198 19.36 3.23 -9.18
CA LEU A 198 19.59 2.21 -8.15
C LEU A 198 21.06 2.16 -7.69
N ALA A 199 22.01 2.29 -8.61
CA ALA A 199 23.44 2.32 -8.29
C ALA A 199 23.85 3.59 -7.52
N MET A 200 23.20 4.71 -7.80
CA MET A 200 23.44 6.03 -7.20
C MET A 200 22.50 6.35 -6.05
N ALA A 201 21.64 5.42 -5.64
CA ALA A 201 20.72 5.61 -4.54
C ALA A 201 21.46 6.09 -3.27
N VAL A 202 20.82 7.00 -2.57
CA VAL A 202 21.31 7.53 -1.29
C VAL A 202 21.16 6.47 -0.21
N LYS A 203 22.25 6.25 0.55
CA LYS A 203 22.32 5.17 1.57
C LYS A 203 22.74 5.70 2.96
N SER A 204 22.86 7.00 3.13
CA SER A 204 23.22 7.58 4.42
C SER A 204 22.49 8.89 4.69
N PRO A 205 22.26 9.25 5.98
CA PRO A 205 21.62 10.51 6.35
C PRO A 205 22.39 11.74 5.89
N THR A 206 23.70 11.71 5.97
CA THR A 206 24.58 12.82 5.53
C THR A 206 24.46 13.06 4.03
N GLU A 207 24.48 11.98 3.25
CA GLU A 207 24.29 12.06 1.80
C GLU A 207 22.88 12.56 1.46
N LEU A 208 21.85 12.07 2.19
CA LEU A 208 20.48 12.53 2.01
C LEU A 208 20.36 14.04 2.22
N ASN A 209 20.91 14.57 3.31
CA ASN A 209 20.87 15.99 3.58
C ASN A 209 21.59 16.79 2.50
N ARG A 210 22.78 16.33 2.06
CA ARG A 210 23.53 16.96 0.97
C ARG A 210 22.73 16.95 -0.33
N MET A 211 22.09 15.85 -0.69
CA MET A 211 21.22 15.73 -1.87
C MET A 211 19.98 16.62 -1.79
N LEU A 212 19.54 16.98 -0.60
CA LEU A 212 18.45 17.93 -0.35
C LEU A 212 18.94 19.38 -0.10
N GLY A 213 20.20 19.69 -0.45
CA GLY A 213 20.75 21.03 -0.32
C GLY A 213 20.95 21.47 1.14
N ASN A 214 21.18 20.53 2.03
CA ASN A 214 21.29 20.72 3.48
C ASN A 214 20.05 21.36 4.12
N SER A 215 18.88 21.04 3.60
CA SER A 215 17.59 21.60 4.04
C SER A 215 16.88 20.79 5.13
N LEU A 216 17.43 19.65 5.55
CA LEU A 216 16.86 18.88 6.64
C LEU A 216 17.10 19.57 7.98
N SER A 217 16.07 19.58 8.85
CA SER A 217 16.22 20.06 10.22
C SER A 217 17.18 19.17 11.02
N GLU A 218 17.80 19.76 12.04
CA GLU A 218 18.67 19.00 12.96
C GLU A 218 17.92 17.85 13.63
N GLU A 219 16.65 18.07 13.98
CA GLU A 219 15.76 17.05 14.53
C GLU A 219 15.58 15.85 13.58
N THR A 220 15.35 16.12 12.29
CA THR A 220 15.25 15.08 11.25
C THR A 220 16.57 14.32 11.10
N LEU A 221 17.71 15.01 11.12
CA LEU A 221 19.01 14.37 11.03
C LEU A 221 19.28 13.46 12.24
N GLN A 222 18.98 13.93 13.44
CA GLN A 222 19.12 13.12 14.66
C GLN A 222 18.22 11.89 14.60
N LEU A 223 16.97 12.03 14.09
CA LEU A 223 16.07 10.91 13.88
C LEU A 223 16.68 9.85 12.93
N TYR A 224 17.29 10.29 11.82
CA TYR A 224 17.97 9.40 10.88
C TYR A 224 19.20 8.73 11.49
N HIS A 225 19.97 9.43 12.33
CA HIS A 225 21.07 8.82 13.06
C HIS A 225 20.59 7.76 14.06
N LYS A 226 19.47 8.02 14.73
CA LYS A 226 18.79 7.03 15.60
C LYS A 226 18.30 5.82 14.79
N ALA A 227 17.67 6.05 13.65
CA ALA A 227 17.20 5.01 12.74
C ALA A 227 18.36 4.12 12.27
N ARG A 228 19.48 4.72 11.84
CA ARG A 228 20.67 3.97 11.42
C ARG A 228 21.27 3.10 12.52
N LYS A 229 21.29 3.59 13.78
CA LYS A 229 21.75 2.81 14.93
C LYS A 229 20.88 1.58 15.18
N LYS A 230 19.61 1.65 14.80
CA LYS A 230 18.64 0.53 14.85
C LYS A 230 18.68 -0.36 13.60
N GLY A 231 19.59 -0.16 12.67
CA GLY A 231 19.68 -0.96 11.45
C GLY A 231 18.70 -0.58 10.33
N MET A 232 17.94 0.52 10.49
CA MET A 232 17.00 0.96 9.45
C MET A 232 17.75 1.47 8.22
N PRO A 233 17.47 0.95 7.01
CA PRO A 233 18.16 1.34 5.79
C PRO A 233 17.67 2.69 5.26
N VAL A 234 18.57 3.48 4.72
CA VAL A 234 18.23 4.62 3.86
C VAL A 234 18.44 4.17 2.41
N PHE A 235 17.41 4.26 1.60
CA PHE A 235 17.49 3.92 0.18
C PHE A 235 16.52 4.80 -0.63
N ILE A 236 17.06 5.85 -1.26
CA ILE A 236 16.25 6.80 -2.02
C ILE A 236 16.95 7.07 -3.36
N THR A 237 16.21 6.96 -4.47
CA THR A 237 16.76 7.19 -5.81
C THR A 237 16.97 8.68 -6.09
N PRO A 238 18.01 9.06 -6.85
CA PRO A 238 18.20 10.44 -7.28
C PRO A 238 16.99 11.04 -8.01
N TYR A 239 16.30 10.23 -8.82
CA TYR A 239 15.07 10.67 -9.49
C TYR A 239 14.03 11.13 -8.47
N TYR A 240 13.69 10.28 -7.49
CA TYR A 240 12.64 10.63 -6.53
C TYR A 240 13.03 11.80 -5.64
N LEU A 241 14.32 11.91 -5.27
CA LEU A 241 14.85 13.09 -4.58
C LEU A 241 14.70 14.38 -5.39
N SER A 242 14.79 14.30 -6.73
CA SER A 242 14.61 15.46 -7.60
C SER A 242 13.18 16.01 -7.61
N LEU A 243 12.20 15.23 -7.14
CA LEU A 243 10.80 15.64 -7.05
C LEU A 243 10.50 16.49 -5.80
N LEU A 244 11.40 16.49 -4.82
CA LEU A 244 11.25 17.26 -3.59
C LEU A 244 11.51 18.76 -3.82
N ASN A 245 11.00 19.57 -2.92
CA ASN A 245 11.20 21.00 -2.89
C ASN A 245 12.12 21.40 -1.70
N PRO A 246 13.45 21.41 -1.88
CA PRO A 246 14.36 21.71 -0.79
C PRO A 246 14.31 23.18 -0.35
N THR A 247 13.74 24.08 -1.17
CA THR A 247 13.63 25.50 -0.86
C THR A 247 12.42 25.86 -0.01
N GLY A 248 11.42 24.98 0.04
CA GLY A 248 10.13 25.23 0.71
C GLY A 248 9.29 26.35 0.08
N LYS A 249 9.73 26.89 -1.08
CA LYS A 249 9.01 27.95 -1.80
C LYS A 249 8.33 27.40 -3.05
N GLY A 250 7.15 27.91 -3.36
CA GLY A 250 6.42 27.58 -4.59
C GLY A 250 5.37 26.49 -4.35
N TYR A 251 5.73 25.28 -4.02
CA TYR A 251 4.75 24.21 -3.73
C TYR A 251 5.14 23.44 -2.46
N ASP A 252 4.12 22.91 -1.80
CA ASP A 252 4.27 22.03 -0.65
C ASP A 252 4.54 20.60 -1.14
N ASP A 253 5.64 20.02 -0.68
CA ASP A 253 6.07 18.66 -1.02
C ASP A 253 5.85 17.64 0.11
N GLU A 254 5.11 17.99 1.17
CA GLU A 254 4.92 17.15 2.35
C GLU A 254 4.40 15.75 1.98
N ALA A 255 3.46 15.67 1.05
CA ALA A 255 2.91 14.40 0.59
C ALA A 255 3.93 13.47 -0.07
N ILE A 256 4.91 14.03 -0.80
CA ILE A 256 6.03 13.25 -1.36
C ILE A 256 7.10 13.01 -0.29
N ARG A 257 7.39 14.03 0.52
CA ARG A 257 8.40 13.99 1.57
C ARG A 257 8.08 12.95 2.63
N SER A 258 6.83 12.85 3.07
CA SER A 258 6.36 11.86 4.04
C SER A 258 6.55 10.40 3.58
N TYR A 259 6.78 10.20 2.30
CA TYR A 259 7.00 8.87 1.73
C TYR A 259 8.43 8.37 1.90
N ILE A 260 9.39 9.27 1.96
CA ILE A 260 10.80 8.94 1.99
C ILE A 260 11.49 9.33 3.30
N LEU A 261 10.86 10.21 4.10
CA LEU A 261 11.40 10.60 5.39
C LEU A 261 10.73 9.81 6.53
N TYR A 262 11.55 9.28 7.42
CA TYR A 262 11.07 8.54 8.58
C TYR A 262 10.32 9.45 9.55
N SER A 263 9.21 8.95 10.08
CA SER A 263 8.56 9.56 11.25
C SER A 263 9.23 9.08 12.53
N SER A 264 9.15 9.90 13.60
CA SER A 264 9.63 9.49 14.93
C SER A 264 8.93 8.21 15.42
N GLN A 265 7.63 8.10 15.18
CA GLN A 265 6.86 6.91 15.54
C GLN A 265 7.42 5.65 14.86
N LEU A 266 7.71 5.69 13.55
CA LEU A 266 8.29 4.56 12.83
C LEU A 266 9.63 4.15 13.42
N VAL A 267 10.51 5.11 13.72
CA VAL A 267 11.83 4.84 14.30
C VAL A 267 11.72 4.30 15.73
N GLU A 268 10.74 4.75 16.50
CA GLU A 268 10.51 4.28 17.88
C GLU A 268 9.98 2.87 17.93
N THR A 269 9.06 2.53 17.05
CA THR A 269 8.42 1.20 16.98
C THR A 269 9.25 0.17 16.21
N TYR A 270 10.31 0.57 15.51
CA TYR A 270 11.16 -0.37 14.79
C TYR A 270 11.80 -1.41 15.71
N GLY A 271 11.60 -2.68 15.38
CA GLY A 271 12.01 -3.83 16.21
C GLY A 271 11.02 -4.18 17.35
N ASN A 272 9.98 -3.36 17.55
CA ASN A 272 8.94 -3.58 18.57
C ASN A 272 7.56 -3.72 17.92
N ILE A 273 7.15 -4.95 17.63
CA ILE A 273 5.91 -5.19 16.89
C ILE A 273 4.89 -5.83 17.83
N HIS A 274 4.16 -5.03 18.56
CA HIS A 274 3.10 -5.55 19.42
C HIS A 274 1.74 -5.65 18.73
N ALA A 275 1.45 -4.79 17.75
CA ALA A 275 0.14 -4.74 17.10
C ALA A 275 -0.01 -5.71 15.92
N TRP A 276 1.09 -6.05 15.23
CA TRP A 276 1.11 -6.81 13.99
C TRP A 276 1.47 -8.29 14.17
N GLU A 277 1.99 -8.68 15.32
CA GLU A 277 2.37 -10.06 15.63
C GLU A 277 1.19 -11.04 15.50
N LYS A 278 -0.03 -10.59 15.83
CA LYS A 278 -1.24 -11.39 15.69
C LYS A 278 -1.71 -11.54 14.24
N GLU A 279 -1.36 -10.58 13.38
CA GLU A 279 -1.79 -10.58 11.97
C GLU A 279 -1.01 -11.58 11.13
N ASP A 280 0.20 -11.93 11.55
CA ASP A 280 1.08 -12.90 10.88
C ASP A 280 1.13 -14.28 11.55
N ALA A 281 0.36 -14.50 12.61
CA ALA A 281 0.19 -15.83 13.17
C ALA A 281 -0.49 -16.72 12.12
N VAL A 282 0.20 -17.79 11.70
CA VAL A 282 -0.31 -18.72 10.69
C VAL A 282 -0.75 -19.98 11.39
N GLU A 283 -2.04 -20.27 11.32
CA GLU A 283 -2.59 -21.59 11.66
C GLU A 283 -3.11 -22.24 10.38
N ASP A 284 -2.81 -23.52 10.17
CA ASP A 284 -3.24 -24.27 9.00
C ASP A 284 -4.78 -24.21 8.85
N GLY A 285 -5.22 -23.73 7.68
CA GLY A 285 -6.64 -23.65 7.35
C GLY A 285 -7.41 -22.54 8.06
N LYS A 286 -6.76 -21.70 8.86
CA LYS A 286 -7.41 -20.55 9.51
C LYS A 286 -6.85 -19.23 9.01
N PRO A 287 -7.71 -18.20 8.80
CA PRO A 287 -7.21 -16.86 8.50
C PRO A 287 -6.51 -16.26 9.72
N ASN A 288 -5.45 -15.49 9.45
CA ASN A 288 -4.83 -14.67 10.50
C ASN A 288 -5.75 -13.51 10.93
N ALA A 289 -5.32 -12.71 11.93
CA ALA A 289 -6.11 -11.59 12.44
C ALA A 289 -6.49 -10.53 11.37
N ALA A 290 -5.71 -10.44 10.28
CA ALA A 290 -6.01 -9.59 9.13
C ALA A 290 -6.93 -10.27 8.08
N GLY A 291 -7.40 -11.48 8.34
CA GLY A 291 -8.26 -12.25 7.45
C GLY A 291 -7.52 -12.90 6.28
N TRP A 292 -6.20 -13.11 6.37
CA TRP A 292 -5.39 -13.75 5.34
C TRP A 292 -5.17 -15.23 5.62
N LEU A 293 -5.43 -16.05 4.62
CA LEU A 293 -4.96 -17.43 4.54
C LEU A 293 -3.58 -17.44 3.88
N LEU A 294 -2.65 -18.20 4.45
CA LEU A 294 -1.28 -18.36 3.96
C LEU A 294 -1.02 -19.81 3.56
N PRO A 295 -1.65 -20.31 2.48
CA PRO A 295 -1.66 -21.75 2.15
C PRO A 295 -0.29 -22.31 1.77
N ASP A 296 0.68 -21.47 1.42
CA ASP A 296 2.05 -21.86 1.14
C ASP A 296 3.03 -20.84 1.75
N GLY A 297 2.95 -20.69 3.06
CA GLY A 297 3.79 -19.79 3.83
C GLY A 297 3.73 -18.35 3.33
N HIS A 298 4.90 -17.73 3.08
CA HIS A 298 4.96 -16.32 2.67
C HIS A 298 4.77 -16.07 1.18
N ASN A 299 4.59 -17.09 0.35
CA ASN A 299 4.56 -16.93 -1.10
C ASN A 299 3.15 -16.79 -1.67
N ILE A 300 2.13 -17.30 -0.97
CA ILE A 300 0.73 -17.16 -1.39
C ILE A 300 -0.08 -16.58 -0.23
N HIS A 301 -0.70 -15.43 -0.49
CA HIS A 301 -1.63 -14.80 0.44
C HIS A 301 -3.02 -14.77 -0.19
N ARG A 302 -4.02 -15.29 0.50
CA ARG A 302 -5.41 -15.33 0.05
C ARG A 302 -6.33 -14.73 1.09
N ARG A 303 -7.19 -13.83 0.70
CA ARG A 303 -8.23 -13.22 1.54
C ARG A 303 -9.62 -13.40 0.94
N TYR A 304 -9.71 -13.50 -0.37
CA TYR A 304 -10.96 -13.62 -1.10
C TYR A 304 -11.01 -14.94 -1.89
N PRO A 305 -12.22 -15.45 -2.16
CA PRO A 305 -12.35 -16.77 -2.82
C PRO A 305 -11.72 -16.83 -4.21
N ASP A 306 -11.80 -15.74 -4.97
CA ASP A 306 -11.45 -15.70 -6.38
C ASP A 306 -10.09 -15.09 -6.70
N VAL A 307 -9.37 -14.54 -5.70
CA VAL A 307 -8.07 -13.90 -5.87
C VAL A 307 -7.04 -14.36 -4.86
N ALA A 308 -5.82 -14.56 -5.31
CA ALA A 308 -4.67 -14.74 -4.43
C ALA A 308 -3.48 -13.92 -4.89
N ILE A 309 -2.64 -13.55 -3.93
CA ILE A 309 -1.39 -12.84 -4.14
C ILE A 309 -0.27 -13.87 -4.27
N LEU A 310 0.50 -13.79 -5.35
CA LEU A 310 1.77 -14.50 -5.51
C LEU A 310 2.92 -13.57 -5.16
N ILE A 311 3.73 -13.97 -4.20
CA ILE A 311 4.90 -13.23 -3.71
C ILE A 311 6.17 -13.99 -4.08
N PRO A 312 6.83 -13.66 -5.21
CA PRO A 312 8.04 -14.36 -5.62
C PRO A 312 9.24 -14.06 -4.71
N ASP A 313 10.03 -15.09 -4.39
CA ASP A 313 11.27 -14.92 -3.62
C ASP A 313 12.31 -14.04 -4.33
N SER A 314 12.23 -13.98 -5.66
CA SER A 314 13.13 -13.20 -6.52
C SER A 314 12.84 -11.69 -6.57
N MET A 315 11.73 -11.27 -6.00
CA MET A 315 11.32 -9.84 -6.04
C MET A 315 11.89 -9.11 -4.87
N GLY A 316 12.89 -9.14 -4.34
CA GLY A 316 13.34 -8.36 -3.19
C GLY A 316 12.18 -7.78 -2.37
N ARG A 317 12.23 -7.87 -1.07
CA ARG A 317 11.15 -7.40 -0.20
C ARG A 317 11.09 -5.87 -0.06
N ALA A 318 12.11 -5.15 -0.55
CA ALA A 318 12.16 -3.69 -0.55
C ALA A 318 11.78 -3.14 -1.93
N CYS A 319 10.78 -2.28 -1.98
CA CYS A 319 10.31 -1.60 -3.21
C CYS A 319 11.09 -0.32 -3.52
N GLY A 320 12.27 -0.10 -2.96
CA GLY A 320 12.97 1.17 -3.12
C GLY A 320 12.40 2.36 -2.34
N GLY A 321 11.38 2.15 -1.51
CA GLY A 321 10.81 3.16 -0.60
C GLY A 321 9.94 2.51 0.45
N LEU A 322 9.82 3.15 1.63
CA LEU A 322 8.91 2.75 2.69
C LEU A 322 7.56 3.41 2.47
N CYS A 323 6.56 2.59 2.26
CA CYS A 323 5.19 3.03 2.18
C CYS A 323 4.54 2.87 3.56
N ALA A 324 3.93 3.91 4.10
CA ALA A 324 3.23 3.86 5.39
C ALA A 324 2.10 2.80 5.43
N SER A 325 1.63 2.39 4.27
CA SER A 325 0.64 1.33 4.07
C SER A 325 1.24 0.04 3.56
N CYS A 326 2.55 -0.15 3.75
CA CYS A 326 3.20 -1.36 3.26
C CYS A 326 2.66 -2.57 4.01
N GLN A 327 2.07 -3.50 3.29
CA GLN A 327 1.62 -4.80 3.81
C GLN A 327 2.78 -5.60 4.44
N ARG A 328 4.03 -5.21 4.15
CA ARG A 328 5.26 -5.75 4.72
C ARG A 328 5.94 -4.83 5.71
N MET A 329 5.22 -3.88 6.25
CA MET A 329 5.72 -3.06 7.35
C MET A 329 6.12 -3.95 8.53
N TYR A 330 5.45 -5.07 8.71
CA TYR A 330 5.81 -6.10 9.68
C TYR A 330 7.24 -6.61 9.49
N ASP A 331 7.58 -7.10 8.28
CA ASP A 331 8.94 -7.57 7.97
C ASP A 331 9.98 -6.48 8.22
N PHE A 332 9.62 -5.22 7.93
CA PHE A 332 10.48 -4.08 8.18
C PHE A 332 10.65 -3.79 9.68
N GLN A 333 9.57 -3.76 10.42
CA GLN A 333 9.59 -3.45 11.86
C GLN A 333 10.20 -4.60 12.69
N SER A 334 10.10 -5.84 12.22
CA SER A 334 10.73 -7.01 12.85
C SER A 334 12.20 -7.19 12.47
N GLU A 335 12.81 -6.22 11.79
CA GLU A 335 14.19 -6.30 11.29
C GLU A 335 14.43 -7.45 10.28
N ARG A 336 13.38 -8.11 9.80
CA ARG A 336 13.43 -9.19 8.81
C ARG A 336 13.55 -8.70 7.37
N LEU A 337 13.97 -7.46 7.15
CA LEU A 337 14.29 -6.98 5.82
C LEU A 337 15.37 -7.83 5.18
N ASN A 338 15.28 -7.97 3.90
CA ASN A 338 16.10 -8.68 2.91
C ASN A 338 17.58 -8.96 3.21
N PHE A 339 18.11 -8.50 4.32
CA PHE A 339 19.51 -8.59 4.65
C PHE A 339 19.85 -9.85 5.46
N ASN A 340 18.86 -10.54 6.05
CA ASN A 340 19.03 -11.80 6.78
C ASN A 340 18.49 -13.01 6.00
N PHE A 341 18.79 -13.07 4.71
CA PHE A 341 18.32 -14.14 3.81
C PHE A 341 18.76 -15.56 4.20
N GLU A 342 19.72 -15.70 5.08
CA GLU A 342 20.25 -17.04 5.42
C GLU A 342 19.24 -17.90 6.17
N GLU A 343 18.41 -17.30 7.02
CA GLU A 343 17.33 -18.00 7.74
C GLU A 343 16.10 -18.27 6.90
N LEU A 344 15.87 -17.44 5.85
CA LEU A 344 14.71 -17.53 4.97
C LEU A 344 15.01 -18.18 3.62
N LYS A 345 16.25 -18.65 3.37
CA LYS A 345 16.57 -19.37 2.13
C LYS A 345 15.77 -20.66 2.08
N PRO A 346 14.83 -20.78 1.13
CA PRO A 346 14.16 -22.05 0.91
C PRO A 346 15.22 -23.10 0.56
N LYS A 347 15.10 -24.29 1.12
CA LYS A 347 15.97 -25.43 0.81
C LYS A 347 15.85 -25.92 -0.62
N GLU A 348 14.91 -25.38 -1.37
CA GLU A 348 14.57 -25.72 -2.76
C GLU A 348 14.97 -24.61 -3.73
N SER A 349 15.27 -24.97 -4.99
CA SER A 349 15.48 -23.99 -6.05
C SER A 349 14.20 -23.22 -6.32
N TRP A 350 14.33 -21.94 -6.72
CA TRP A 350 13.17 -21.10 -7.06
C TRP A 350 12.27 -21.71 -8.14
N ASP A 351 12.84 -22.33 -9.17
CA ASP A 351 12.06 -22.92 -10.25
C ASP A 351 11.17 -24.08 -9.75
N LYS A 352 11.70 -24.90 -8.85
CA LYS A 352 10.93 -26.00 -8.23
C LYS A 352 9.84 -25.46 -7.32
N ARG A 353 10.15 -24.41 -6.55
CA ARG A 353 9.18 -23.75 -5.69
C ARG A 353 8.09 -23.06 -6.48
N LEU A 354 8.44 -22.33 -7.54
CA LEU A 354 7.47 -21.67 -8.42
C LEU A 354 6.49 -22.67 -9.04
N ARG A 355 6.96 -23.87 -9.37
CA ARG A 355 6.08 -24.93 -9.88
C ARG A 355 5.04 -25.35 -8.84
N LYS A 356 5.44 -25.57 -7.58
CA LYS A 356 4.52 -25.91 -6.48
C LYS A 356 3.49 -24.77 -6.25
N LEU A 357 3.97 -23.52 -6.28
CA LEU A 357 3.08 -22.37 -6.13
C LEU A 357 2.04 -22.33 -7.27
N MET A 358 2.44 -22.66 -8.49
CA MET A 358 1.48 -22.75 -9.61
C MET A 358 0.53 -23.93 -9.48
N GLU A 359 0.93 -25.06 -8.89
CA GLU A 359 0.05 -26.19 -8.59
C GLU A 359 -1.07 -25.80 -7.62
N TYR A 360 -0.83 -24.92 -6.66
CA TYR A 360 -1.87 -24.37 -5.80
C TYR A 360 -2.97 -23.67 -6.62
N PHE A 361 -2.61 -22.75 -7.51
CA PHE A 361 -3.56 -22.06 -8.39
C PHE A 361 -4.27 -23.00 -9.36
N GLU A 362 -3.56 -24.02 -9.82
CA GLU A 362 -4.08 -25.00 -10.78
C GLU A 362 -5.17 -25.88 -10.15
N ASN A 363 -4.97 -26.30 -8.91
CA ASN A 363 -5.86 -27.21 -8.19
C ASN A 363 -7.00 -26.49 -7.45
N ASP A 364 -6.93 -25.18 -7.29
CA ASP A 364 -8.00 -24.43 -6.64
C ASP A 364 -9.22 -24.25 -7.55
N THR A 365 -10.40 -24.44 -6.98
CA THR A 365 -11.67 -24.44 -7.74
C THR A 365 -12.20 -23.05 -8.06
N GLN A 366 -11.77 -22.02 -7.34
CA GLN A 366 -12.39 -20.68 -7.35
C GLN A 366 -11.46 -19.59 -7.89
N LEU A 367 -10.13 -19.76 -7.76
CA LEU A 367 -9.16 -18.74 -8.14
C LEU A 367 -9.18 -18.45 -9.64
N ARG A 368 -9.44 -17.18 -9.97
CA ARG A 368 -9.45 -16.63 -11.33
C ARG A 368 -8.63 -15.36 -11.50
N ASP A 369 -8.08 -14.81 -10.41
CA ASP A 369 -7.30 -13.60 -10.38
C ASP A 369 -5.98 -13.85 -9.62
N ILE A 370 -4.86 -13.52 -10.23
CA ILE A 370 -3.55 -13.58 -9.61
C ILE A 370 -2.92 -12.19 -9.54
N LEU A 371 -2.59 -11.73 -8.33
CA LEU A 371 -1.82 -10.52 -8.10
C LEU A 371 -0.37 -10.88 -7.78
N ILE A 372 0.55 -10.55 -8.67
CA ILE A 372 1.98 -10.75 -8.46
C ILE A 372 2.56 -9.48 -7.84
N THR A 373 3.02 -9.57 -6.60
CA THR A 373 3.55 -8.42 -5.85
C THR A 373 4.40 -8.92 -4.67
N GLY A 374 4.64 -8.08 -3.69
CA GLY A 374 5.24 -8.52 -2.43
C GLY A 374 6.70 -8.12 -2.16
N GLY A 375 7.12 -7.15 -2.58
CA GLY A 375 7.92 -6.00 -2.84
C GLY A 375 7.30 -5.28 -4.05
N ASP A 376 8.00 -5.26 -5.14
CA ASP A 376 7.53 -4.63 -6.37
C ASP A 376 7.76 -5.59 -7.55
N ALA A 377 6.69 -5.94 -8.26
CA ALA A 377 6.76 -6.91 -9.35
C ALA A 377 7.76 -6.52 -10.43
N LEU A 378 7.92 -5.23 -10.72
CA LEU A 378 8.79 -4.73 -11.76
C LEU A 378 10.24 -4.49 -11.29
N MET A 379 10.54 -4.64 -9.98
CA MET A 379 11.92 -4.67 -9.48
C MET A 379 12.67 -5.95 -9.88
N SER A 380 11.96 -7.01 -10.23
CA SER A 380 12.56 -8.22 -10.76
C SER A 380 13.36 -7.94 -12.03
N GLN A 381 14.45 -8.69 -12.23
CA GLN A 381 15.15 -8.70 -13.50
C GLN A 381 14.21 -9.19 -14.62
N ASN A 382 14.39 -8.68 -15.82
CA ASN A 382 13.55 -9.05 -16.97
C ASN A 382 13.47 -10.56 -17.20
N LYS A 383 14.60 -11.28 -17.10
CA LYS A 383 14.64 -12.75 -17.18
C LYS A 383 13.76 -13.42 -16.13
N THR A 384 13.83 -12.95 -14.89
CA THR A 384 13.05 -13.51 -13.78
C THR A 384 11.55 -13.23 -13.95
N LEU A 385 11.20 -11.99 -14.33
CA LEU A 385 9.80 -11.64 -14.60
C LEU A 385 9.23 -12.48 -15.74
N ARG A 386 9.99 -12.67 -16.82
CA ARG A 386 9.61 -13.55 -17.95
C ARG A 386 9.35 -14.98 -17.48
N ASN A 387 10.20 -15.55 -16.62
CA ASN A 387 10.02 -16.89 -16.08
C ASN A 387 8.75 -17.02 -15.22
N ILE A 388 8.46 -16.01 -14.39
CA ILE A 388 7.24 -16.00 -13.55
C ILE A 388 6.00 -15.93 -14.44
N LEU A 389 5.97 -15.02 -15.42
CA LEU A 389 4.84 -14.88 -16.32
C LEU A 389 4.64 -16.14 -17.19
N GLU A 390 5.73 -16.76 -17.64
CA GLU A 390 5.67 -18.04 -18.37
C GLU A 390 5.12 -19.18 -17.50
N ALA A 391 5.45 -19.22 -16.20
CA ALA A 391 4.91 -20.19 -15.27
C ALA A 391 3.39 -19.98 -15.07
N VAL A 392 2.95 -18.73 -14.95
CA VAL A 392 1.52 -18.36 -14.86
C VAL A 392 0.77 -18.77 -16.15
N TYR A 393 1.35 -18.49 -17.32
CA TYR A 393 0.78 -18.93 -18.59
C TYR A 393 0.62 -20.45 -18.66
N LYS A 394 1.67 -21.20 -18.33
CA LYS A 394 1.63 -22.67 -18.33
C LYS A 394 0.60 -23.22 -17.35
N MET A 395 0.46 -22.60 -16.17
CA MET A 395 -0.57 -22.94 -15.19
C MET A 395 -1.96 -22.72 -15.79
N ALA A 396 -2.23 -21.57 -16.41
CA ALA A 396 -3.53 -21.31 -17.07
C ALA A 396 -3.85 -22.31 -18.16
N VAL A 397 -2.87 -22.69 -18.99
CA VAL A 397 -3.03 -23.74 -20.01
C VAL A 397 -3.41 -25.08 -19.39
N ARG A 398 -2.70 -25.53 -18.35
CA ARG A 398 -2.99 -26.81 -17.69
C ARG A 398 -4.36 -26.82 -17.04
N LYS A 399 -4.72 -25.75 -16.33
CA LYS A 399 -6.04 -25.61 -15.69
C LYS A 399 -7.18 -25.70 -16.70
N ARG A 400 -7.02 -24.99 -17.83
CA ARG A 400 -7.99 -25.02 -18.93
C ARG A 400 -8.10 -26.41 -19.58
N ASN A 401 -6.97 -27.05 -19.86
CA ASN A 401 -6.96 -28.40 -20.45
C ASN A 401 -7.59 -29.43 -19.51
N ALA A 402 -7.35 -29.33 -18.20
CA ALA A 402 -8.00 -30.19 -17.21
C ALA A 402 -9.53 -29.96 -17.18
N ASN A 403 -10.00 -28.75 -17.37
CA ASN A 403 -11.43 -28.44 -17.44
C ASN A 403 -12.11 -29.06 -18.69
N LEU A 404 -11.40 -29.29 -19.77
CA LEU A 404 -11.94 -29.97 -20.96
C LEU A 404 -12.34 -31.42 -20.65
N GLN A 405 -11.75 -32.02 -19.62
CA GLN A 405 -12.03 -33.40 -19.20
C GLN A 405 -13.06 -33.48 -18.05
N ARG A 406 -13.43 -32.34 -17.45
CA ARG A 406 -14.38 -32.26 -16.36
C ARG A 406 -15.83 -32.13 -16.86
N ALA A 407 -16.78 -32.77 -16.17
CA ALA A 407 -18.20 -32.57 -16.43
C ALA A 407 -18.61 -31.11 -16.19
N GLU A 408 -19.70 -30.69 -16.85
CA GLU A 408 -20.28 -29.38 -16.59
C GLU A 408 -20.73 -29.33 -15.13
N GLY A 409 -20.43 -28.32 -14.40
CA GLY A 409 -20.67 -28.21 -12.94
C GLY A 409 -19.49 -28.67 -12.06
N GLU A 410 -18.50 -29.39 -12.60
CA GLU A 410 -17.26 -29.78 -11.91
C GLU A 410 -16.06 -28.98 -12.39
N LYS A 411 -16.26 -28.06 -13.33
CA LYS A 411 -15.21 -27.22 -13.88
C LYS A 411 -14.72 -26.21 -12.84
N TYR A 412 -13.40 -26.08 -12.75
CA TYR A 412 -12.77 -25.08 -11.92
C TYR A 412 -12.79 -23.71 -12.60
N ALA A 413 -12.80 -22.64 -11.82
CA ALA A 413 -12.61 -21.30 -12.34
C ALA A 413 -11.28 -21.19 -13.10
N GLU A 414 -11.31 -20.70 -14.34
CA GLU A 414 -10.10 -20.47 -15.14
C GLU A 414 -9.52 -19.08 -14.83
N LEU A 415 -8.20 -18.92 -15.06
CA LEU A 415 -7.53 -17.65 -14.86
C LEU A 415 -8.08 -16.61 -15.85
N GLN A 416 -8.63 -15.53 -15.34
CA GLN A 416 -9.21 -14.43 -16.12
C GLN A 416 -8.40 -13.14 -16.01
N ARG A 417 -7.71 -12.94 -14.87
CA ARG A 417 -7.01 -11.70 -14.55
C ARG A 417 -5.60 -11.95 -14.05
N VAL A 418 -4.65 -11.19 -14.59
CA VAL A 418 -3.28 -11.12 -14.09
C VAL A 418 -2.95 -9.67 -13.75
N ARG A 419 -2.49 -9.45 -12.53
CA ARG A 419 -2.09 -8.14 -12.02
C ARG A 419 -0.64 -8.14 -11.58
N LEU A 420 0.09 -7.08 -11.92
CA LEU A 420 1.42 -6.79 -11.40
C LEU A 420 1.33 -5.59 -10.46
N GLY A 421 1.63 -5.78 -9.18
CA GLY A 421 1.68 -4.70 -8.22
C GLY A 421 3.03 -3.99 -8.29
N SER A 422 3.06 -2.72 -8.70
CA SER A 422 4.31 -1.98 -8.87
C SER A 422 4.13 -0.48 -8.67
N ARG A 423 5.03 0.10 -7.87
CA ARG A 423 5.15 1.55 -7.74
C ARG A 423 6.20 2.17 -8.69
N LEU A 424 6.91 1.35 -9.46
CA LEU A 424 7.99 1.83 -10.32
C LEU A 424 7.54 2.81 -11.42
N PRO A 425 6.32 2.73 -11.99
CA PRO A 425 5.84 3.77 -12.91
C PRO A 425 5.89 5.17 -12.29
N VAL A 426 5.80 5.27 -10.96
CA VAL A 426 5.87 6.52 -10.18
C VAL A 426 7.27 6.77 -9.64
N TYR A 427 7.84 5.79 -8.95
CA TYR A 427 9.08 5.92 -8.18
C TYR A 427 10.34 5.87 -9.04
N LEU A 428 10.31 5.10 -10.14
CA LEU A 428 11.41 4.89 -11.05
C LEU A 428 10.90 4.64 -12.49
N PRO A 429 10.24 5.62 -13.13
CA PRO A 429 9.58 5.45 -14.43
C PRO A 429 10.53 4.97 -15.53
N MET A 430 11.84 5.18 -15.42
CA MET A 430 12.86 4.69 -16.35
C MET A 430 12.94 3.14 -16.40
N ARG A 431 12.33 2.47 -15.42
CA ARG A 431 12.21 1.00 -15.46
C ARG A 431 11.26 0.52 -16.55
N ILE A 432 10.34 1.35 -16.99
CA ILE A 432 9.39 1.05 -18.07
C ILE A 432 10.07 1.27 -19.42
N ASN A 433 10.97 0.36 -19.74
CA ASN A 433 11.76 0.36 -20.96
C ASN A 433 11.21 -0.63 -21.99
N ASP A 434 11.73 -0.59 -23.22
CA ASP A 434 11.22 -1.36 -24.34
C ASP A 434 11.34 -2.88 -24.12
N GLU A 435 12.41 -3.36 -23.48
CA GLU A 435 12.58 -4.77 -23.15
C GLU A 435 11.50 -5.28 -22.18
N LEU A 436 11.13 -4.47 -21.15
CA LEU A 436 10.03 -4.80 -20.26
C LEU A 436 8.70 -4.81 -21.01
N LEU A 437 8.46 -3.81 -21.85
CA LEU A 437 7.23 -3.71 -22.62
C LEU A 437 7.04 -4.89 -23.57
N GLU A 438 8.13 -5.40 -24.15
CA GLU A 438 8.10 -6.59 -24.99
C GLU A 438 7.68 -7.83 -24.20
N ILE A 439 8.24 -8.02 -23.00
CA ILE A 439 7.82 -9.11 -22.10
C ILE A 439 6.31 -9.03 -21.79
N LEU A 440 5.82 -7.83 -21.53
CA LEU A 440 4.41 -7.62 -21.22
C LEU A 440 3.51 -7.93 -22.43
N ARG A 441 3.90 -7.53 -23.65
CA ARG A 441 3.17 -7.83 -24.90
C ARG A 441 3.15 -9.33 -25.18
N GLU A 442 4.31 -9.98 -25.18
CA GLU A 442 4.45 -11.42 -25.43
C GLU A 442 3.57 -12.23 -24.45
N PHE A 443 3.61 -11.88 -23.18
CA PHE A 443 2.78 -12.56 -22.19
C PHE A 443 1.30 -12.34 -22.44
N LYS A 444 0.88 -11.09 -22.71
CA LYS A 444 -0.52 -10.78 -23.00
C LYS A 444 -1.02 -11.57 -24.19
N GLU A 445 -0.27 -11.60 -25.27
CA GLU A 445 -0.63 -12.33 -26.50
C GLU A 445 -0.86 -13.82 -26.22
N LYS A 446 0.10 -14.48 -25.58
CA LYS A 446 0.01 -15.90 -25.21
C LYS A 446 -1.15 -16.18 -24.26
N ALA A 447 -1.30 -15.38 -23.19
CA ALA A 447 -2.29 -15.62 -22.17
C ALA A 447 -3.70 -15.29 -22.65
N SER A 448 -3.88 -14.32 -23.54
CA SER A 448 -5.18 -14.04 -24.16
C SER A 448 -5.68 -15.21 -24.99
N ALA A 449 -4.80 -15.92 -25.69
CA ALA A 449 -5.15 -17.10 -26.49
C ALA A 449 -5.70 -18.25 -25.65
N VAL A 450 -5.44 -18.26 -24.33
CA VAL A 450 -5.93 -19.29 -23.40
C VAL A 450 -6.99 -18.76 -22.42
N GLY A 451 -7.62 -17.62 -22.73
CA GLY A 451 -8.79 -17.12 -22.01
C GLY A 451 -8.51 -16.07 -20.95
N VAL A 452 -7.27 -15.69 -20.70
CA VAL A 452 -6.97 -14.56 -19.80
C VAL A 452 -7.39 -13.26 -20.49
N SER A 453 -8.31 -12.52 -19.89
CA SER A 453 -8.92 -11.34 -20.51
C SER A 453 -8.46 -10.00 -19.93
N GLN A 454 -7.88 -10.01 -18.73
CA GLN A 454 -7.54 -8.79 -18.01
C GLN A 454 -6.07 -8.79 -17.59
N PHE A 455 -5.34 -7.76 -18.03
CA PHE A 455 -3.92 -7.55 -17.74
C PHE A 455 -3.74 -6.17 -17.13
N LEU A 456 -3.36 -6.11 -15.85
CA LEU A 456 -3.33 -4.85 -15.11
C LEU A 456 -1.95 -4.64 -14.44
N ILE A 457 -1.49 -3.40 -14.48
CA ILE A 457 -0.47 -2.93 -13.54
C ILE A 457 -1.20 -2.12 -12.46
N GLN A 458 -1.20 -2.67 -11.27
CA GLN A 458 -1.73 -2.00 -10.08
C GLN A 458 -0.63 -1.12 -9.52
N THR A 459 -0.72 0.18 -9.79
CA THR A 459 0.27 1.17 -9.36
C THR A 459 -0.22 1.95 -8.15
N HIS A 460 0.63 2.87 -7.67
CA HIS A 460 0.33 3.67 -6.50
C HIS A 460 0.88 5.09 -6.68
N PHE A 461 0.02 6.00 -7.11
CA PHE A 461 0.22 7.44 -7.04
C PHE A 461 -0.39 7.94 -5.74
N GLN A 462 0.40 8.49 -4.86
CA GLN A 462 -0.02 8.98 -3.57
C GLN A 462 -0.58 10.41 -3.65
N THR A 463 -0.08 11.19 -4.59
CA THR A 463 -0.41 12.61 -4.74
C THR A 463 -0.30 13.04 -6.21
N PRO A 464 -1.06 14.05 -6.66
CA PRO A 464 -0.92 14.64 -8.00
C PRO A 464 0.50 15.11 -8.32
N LEU A 465 1.31 15.47 -7.31
CA LEU A 465 2.70 15.84 -7.48
C LEU A 465 3.58 14.73 -8.06
N GLU A 466 3.18 13.46 -7.92
CA GLU A 466 3.88 12.31 -8.50
C GLU A 466 3.56 12.08 -9.98
N VAL A 467 2.54 12.76 -10.53
CA VAL A 467 2.22 12.72 -11.96
C VAL A 467 3.23 13.62 -12.71
N THR A 468 4.42 13.08 -12.92
CA THR A 468 5.51 13.74 -13.65
C THR A 468 5.42 13.46 -15.15
N PRO A 469 6.13 14.23 -16.02
CA PRO A 469 6.24 13.89 -17.44
C PRO A 469 6.77 12.48 -17.66
N GLU A 470 7.77 12.04 -16.88
CA GLU A 470 8.37 10.70 -16.96
C GLU A 470 7.37 9.61 -16.52
N ALA A 471 6.63 9.83 -15.44
CA ALA A 471 5.61 8.90 -14.97
C ALA A 471 4.46 8.80 -15.98
N ARG A 472 4.00 9.94 -16.54
CA ARG A 472 2.97 9.97 -17.59
C ARG A 472 3.40 9.19 -18.82
N GLU A 473 4.66 9.35 -19.25
CA GLU A 473 5.20 8.59 -20.40
C GLU A 473 5.29 7.10 -20.09
N ALA A 474 5.70 6.70 -18.88
CA ALA A 474 5.71 5.31 -18.46
C ALA A 474 4.29 4.69 -18.52
N ILE A 475 3.29 5.41 -18.01
CA ILE A 475 1.88 4.98 -18.10
C ILE A 475 1.44 4.83 -19.56
N ARG A 476 1.73 5.83 -20.41
CA ARG A 476 1.40 5.78 -21.85
C ARG A 476 2.01 4.55 -22.54
N LYS A 477 3.26 4.22 -22.23
CA LYS A 477 3.94 3.05 -22.77
C LYS A 477 3.30 1.73 -22.31
N ILE A 478 2.91 1.62 -21.04
CA ILE A 478 2.21 0.45 -20.51
C ILE A 478 0.86 0.27 -21.19
N LEU A 479 0.09 1.34 -21.35
CA LEU A 479 -1.19 1.32 -22.06
C LEU A 479 -1.00 0.89 -23.53
N ALA A 480 0.04 1.40 -24.21
CA ALA A 480 0.39 1.01 -25.57
C ALA A 480 0.84 -0.44 -25.69
N ALA A 481 1.34 -1.06 -24.62
CA ALA A 481 1.60 -2.49 -24.54
C ALA A 481 0.33 -3.33 -24.31
N GLY A 482 -0.82 -2.67 -24.19
CA GLY A 482 -2.13 -3.30 -24.03
C GLY A 482 -2.47 -3.72 -22.60
N TRP A 483 -1.74 -3.24 -21.60
CA TRP A 483 -2.04 -3.43 -20.20
C TRP A 483 -2.85 -2.25 -19.66
N THR A 484 -3.76 -2.52 -18.74
CA THR A 484 -4.53 -1.49 -18.05
C THR A 484 -3.77 -1.03 -16.80
N ILE A 485 -3.97 0.22 -16.41
CA ILE A 485 -3.43 0.78 -15.16
C ILE A 485 -4.57 0.96 -14.16
N THR A 486 -4.35 0.52 -12.93
CA THR A 486 -5.20 0.84 -11.78
C THR A 486 -4.37 1.52 -10.72
N ASN A 487 -4.92 2.52 -10.05
CA ASN A 487 -4.26 3.20 -8.94
C ASN A 487 -4.82 2.67 -7.61
N GLN A 488 -3.94 2.14 -6.76
CA GLN A 488 -4.28 1.79 -5.39
C GLN A 488 -4.09 3.02 -4.52
N LEU A 489 -5.19 3.58 -4.05
CA LEU A 489 -5.15 4.69 -3.11
C LEU A 489 -4.95 4.18 -1.68
N VAL A 490 -4.12 4.89 -0.94
CA VAL A 490 -3.93 4.68 0.49
C VAL A 490 -4.32 5.95 1.21
N TYR A 491 -5.34 5.85 2.02
CA TYR A 491 -5.85 6.97 2.79
C TYR A 491 -5.02 7.11 4.06
N ASN A 492 -4.25 8.18 4.15
CA ASN A 492 -3.59 8.61 5.38
C ASN A 492 -3.85 10.12 5.59
N ALA A 493 -3.49 10.64 6.76
CA ALA A 493 -3.80 12.02 7.13
C ALA A 493 -3.25 13.08 6.14
N VAL A 494 -2.12 12.79 5.49
CA VAL A 494 -1.51 13.71 4.50
C VAL A 494 -2.12 13.50 3.12
N SER A 495 -2.27 12.24 2.67
CA SER A 495 -2.76 11.91 1.34
C SER A 495 -4.24 12.19 1.17
N TYR A 496 -5.04 11.97 2.21
CA TYR A 496 -6.49 12.17 2.16
C TYR A 496 -6.86 13.63 1.85
N THR A 497 -6.12 14.58 2.40
CA THR A 497 -6.34 16.01 2.12
C THR A 497 -5.99 16.41 0.68
N HIS A 498 -5.26 15.57 -0.05
CA HIS A 498 -4.85 15.80 -1.45
C HIS A 498 -5.70 15.03 -2.48
N LEU A 499 -6.49 14.05 -2.03
CA LEU A 499 -7.25 13.14 -2.89
C LEU A 499 -8.76 13.36 -2.84
N THR A 500 -9.23 14.42 -2.23
CA THR A 500 -10.64 14.85 -2.31
C THR A 500 -10.93 15.37 -3.72
N LEU A 501 -10.94 14.46 -4.67
CA LEU A 501 -11.38 14.67 -6.05
C LEU A 501 -12.41 13.61 -6.42
#